data_410cf2b4f234267c9045b66d3e4919d3
#
_entry.id   410cf2b4f234267c9045b66d3e4919d3
#
_cell.length_a   1.000
_cell.length_b   1.000
_cell.length_c   1.000
_cell.angle_alpha   90.00
_cell.angle_beta   90.00
_cell.angle_gamma   90.00
#
_symmetry.space_group_name_H-M   'P 1'
#
loop_
_entity.id
_entity.type
_entity.pdbx_description
1 polymer ?
#
loop_
_entity_poly.entity_id
_entity_poly.type
_entity_poly.pdbx_seq_one_letter_code
_entity_poly.pdbx_strand_id
1 'polypeptide(L)'
;MSVFTLEESKATGDLPSLCREVIKGYKENGKFDVDAVTANKPDYTTIYFLMTQDCNLHCPYCYQPREFRQKDSGISREIIDCAMGFVVRTFDEAKVKFSIFGGEPFVNFDMVRYLVDTYPMFPYVVTTNGLVLVESAEAREWVKSRKGTLRVSVSIGALKQKFGKGYLEAAKPALDVVRHNGGDVHFVIDDPDEQGIFEDIKYLFEYPVPVVRISTARHWDRIKDKNEAFKALFKRVADYVYFEGEPKFGRCQWDSVFHHNIYRRLKGLPIKDVPPTFCGCGYMYLAINNKGEIYPCDFFANFPEFKVGDVFNGFNETALLFKKMGEWIEGLYEDCRECEVCEAKDIRLCPRAMCLAENYIKTGNPLKPAANHCWANRVEYFVFDYIARRAIELGIK
;
A
#
# COMPACT_ATOMS: atom_id res chain seq x y z
N MET A 1 -28.25 23.12 -0.84
CA MET A 1 -27.22 22.16 -0.39
C MET A 1 -26.29 22.97 0.49
N SER A 2 -26.31 22.78 1.81
CA SER A 2 -25.25 23.31 2.64
C SER A 2 -24.00 22.50 2.37
N VAL A 3 -23.06 23.08 1.66
CA VAL A 3 -21.72 22.54 1.54
C VAL A 3 -21.12 22.67 2.94
N PHE A 4 -20.78 21.57 3.57
CA PHE A 4 -20.00 21.61 4.80
C PHE A 4 -18.73 22.40 4.52
N THR A 5 -18.55 23.46 5.27
CA THR A 5 -17.34 24.29 5.11
C THR A 5 -16.17 23.66 5.83
N LEU A 6 -14.98 23.98 5.37
CA LEU A 6 -13.72 23.54 5.99
C LEU A 6 -13.63 23.91 7.49
N GLU A 7 -14.26 25.00 7.89
CA GLU A 7 -14.32 25.45 9.29
C GLU A 7 -15.13 24.51 10.18
N GLU A 8 -16.21 23.93 9.67
CA GLU A 8 -17.03 22.95 10.41
C GLU A 8 -16.29 21.62 10.59
N SER A 9 -15.48 21.18 9.62
CA SER A 9 -14.64 19.98 9.77
C SER A 9 -13.49 20.18 10.77
N LYS A 10 -12.97 21.41 10.90
CA LYS A 10 -11.95 21.76 11.89
C LYS A 10 -12.52 21.89 13.30
N ALA A 11 -13.79 22.26 13.44
CA ALA A 11 -14.44 22.46 14.72
C ALA A 11 -14.83 21.16 15.43
N THR A 12 -15.09 20.10 14.66
CA THR A 12 -15.58 18.83 15.22
C THR A 12 -14.49 17.82 15.53
N GLY A 13 -13.30 17.92 14.92
CA GLY A 13 -12.11 17.06 15.19
C GLY A 13 -12.32 15.54 15.13
N ASP A 14 -13.55 15.11 14.88
CA ASP A 14 -14.04 13.74 15.01
C ASP A 14 -14.70 13.30 13.72
N LEU A 15 -13.98 12.47 12.95
CA LEU A 15 -14.50 11.89 11.72
C LEU A 15 -15.82 11.12 11.92
N PRO A 16 -16.01 10.31 12.98
CA PRO A 16 -17.30 9.70 13.24
C PRO A 16 -18.45 10.68 13.40
N SER A 17 -18.22 11.87 13.92
CA SER A 17 -19.27 12.90 13.99
C SER A 17 -19.55 13.54 12.64
N LEU A 18 -18.52 13.86 11.89
CA LEU A 18 -18.63 14.33 10.50
C LEU A 18 -19.34 13.29 9.63
N CYS A 19 -19.02 12.00 9.82
CA CYS A 19 -19.67 10.88 9.17
C CYS A 19 -21.17 10.86 9.45
N ARG A 20 -21.55 10.97 10.72
CA ARG A 20 -22.97 10.96 11.13
C ARG A 20 -23.75 12.11 10.52
N GLU A 21 -23.16 13.29 10.42
CA GLU A 21 -23.82 14.46 9.84
C GLU A 21 -24.01 14.37 8.34
N VAL A 22 -23.02 13.85 7.61
CA VAL A 22 -23.14 13.59 6.17
C VAL A 22 -24.19 12.55 5.90
N ILE A 23 -24.19 11.46 6.65
CA ILE A 23 -25.18 10.38 6.54
C ILE A 23 -26.59 10.93 6.85
N LYS A 24 -26.72 11.76 7.87
CA LYS A 24 -27.97 12.41 8.22
C LYS A 24 -28.46 13.29 7.08
N GLY A 25 -27.60 14.13 6.51
CA GLY A 25 -27.95 14.98 5.35
C GLY A 25 -28.40 14.17 4.13
N TYR A 26 -27.81 13.00 3.88
CA TYR A 26 -28.25 12.09 2.82
C TYR A 26 -29.61 11.46 3.10
N LYS A 27 -29.84 11.00 4.32
CA LYS A 27 -31.15 10.43 4.73
C LYS A 27 -32.27 11.44 4.64
N GLU A 28 -32.02 12.66 5.09
CA GLU A 28 -33.03 13.76 5.05
C GLU A 28 -33.38 14.19 3.62
N ASN A 29 -32.44 14.07 2.68
CA ASN A 29 -32.66 14.43 1.27
C ASN A 29 -33.12 13.28 0.38
N GLY A 30 -33.38 12.07 0.94
CA GLY A 30 -33.88 10.91 0.21
C GLY A 30 -32.91 10.36 -0.85
N LYS A 31 -31.63 10.70 -0.78
CA LYS A 31 -30.60 10.35 -1.77
C LYS A 31 -29.60 9.31 -1.26
N PHE A 32 -30.01 8.48 -0.33
CA PHE A 32 -29.21 7.36 0.11
C PHE A 32 -29.38 6.21 -0.89
N ASP A 33 -28.42 6.08 -1.79
CA ASP A 33 -28.38 4.99 -2.76
C ASP A 33 -27.08 4.21 -2.57
N VAL A 34 -27.20 2.99 -2.02
CA VAL A 34 -26.07 2.08 -1.86
C VAL A 34 -25.44 1.74 -3.22
N ASP A 35 -26.26 1.67 -4.27
CA ASP A 35 -25.79 1.42 -5.61
C ASP A 35 -24.95 2.59 -6.14
N ALA A 36 -25.20 3.82 -5.69
CA ALA A 36 -24.36 4.96 -6.02
C ALA A 36 -22.92 4.84 -5.49
N VAL A 37 -22.68 4.10 -4.41
CA VAL A 37 -21.31 3.78 -3.91
C VAL A 37 -20.58 2.89 -4.89
N THR A 38 -21.31 2.03 -5.59
CA THR A 38 -20.74 1.06 -6.54
C THR A 38 -20.81 1.54 -7.99
N ALA A 39 -21.60 2.58 -8.31
CA ALA A 39 -21.85 3.03 -9.68
C ALA A 39 -20.64 3.67 -10.40
N ASN A 40 -19.72 4.31 -9.68
CA ASN A 40 -18.47 4.86 -10.24
C ASN A 40 -17.29 3.96 -9.89
N LYS A 41 -17.33 2.70 -10.33
CA LYS A 41 -16.22 1.74 -10.09
C LYS A 41 -15.01 2.18 -10.89
N PRO A 42 -13.80 2.13 -10.29
CA PRO A 42 -12.57 2.25 -11.05
C PRO A 42 -12.47 1.10 -12.06
N ASP A 43 -11.54 1.21 -13.02
CA ASP A 43 -11.32 0.15 -14.01
C ASP A 43 -11.01 -1.22 -13.38
N TYR A 44 -10.56 -1.24 -12.11
CA TYR A 44 -10.48 -2.44 -11.28
C TYR A 44 -10.45 -2.10 -9.79
N THR A 45 -10.93 -3.04 -8.96
CA THR A 45 -10.91 -2.95 -7.51
C THR A 45 -9.94 -3.99 -6.95
N THR A 46 -9.08 -3.59 -6.03
CA THR A 46 -8.24 -4.51 -5.26
C THR A 46 -8.89 -4.81 -3.92
N ILE A 47 -9.13 -6.08 -3.64
CA ILE A 47 -9.68 -6.52 -2.37
C ILE A 47 -8.59 -7.22 -1.57
N TYR A 48 -8.28 -6.67 -0.40
CA TYR A 48 -7.35 -7.27 0.56
C TYR A 48 -8.08 -8.31 1.39
N PHE A 49 -7.64 -9.56 1.30
CA PHE A 49 -8.01 -10.60 2.27
C PHE A 49 -7.01 -10.61 3.41
N LEU A 50 -7.44 -10.19 4.58
CA LEU A 50 -6.61 -10.24 5.79
C LEU A 50 -6.76 -11.63 6.42
N MET A 51 -5.87 -12.55 6.02
CA MET A 51 -5.96 -13.96 6.35
C MET A 51 -5.85 -14.22 7.86
N THR A 52 -5.07 -13.40 8.55
CA THR A 52 -4.85 -13.45 10.00
C THR A 52 -4.21 -12.15 10.46
N GLN A 53 -4.34 -11.83 11.75
CA GLN A 53 -3.56 -10.77 12.40
C GLN A 53 -2.25 -11.31 13.00
N ASP A 54 -2.09 -12.63 13.08
CA ASP A 54 -0.88 -13.27 13.59
C ASP A 54 0.30 -13.11 12.59
N CYS A 55 1.50 -13.04 13.12
CA CYS A 55 2.73 -12.95 12.33
C CYS A 55 3.87 -13.66 13.04
N ASN A 56 4.62 -14.44 12.30
CA ASN A 56 5.78 -15.17 12.79
C ASN A 56 7.05 -14.32 12.91
N LEU A 57 7.00 -13.01 12.59
CA LEU A 57 8.07 -12.03 12.76
C LEU A 57 7.58 -10.76 13.49
N HIS A 58 8.50 -9.99 14.05
CA HIS A 58 8.21 -8.81 14.88
C HIS A 58 8.97 -7.59 14.38
N CYS A 59 8.76 -7.21 13.10
CA CYS A 59 9.44 -6.09 12.45
C CYS A 59 9.24 -4.81 13.25
N PRO A 60 10.32 -4.09 13.63
CA PRO A 60 10.22 -2.89 14.45
C PRO A 60 9.51 -1.75 13.71
N TYR A 61 9.58 -1.75 12.39
CA TYR A 61 8.98 -0.77 11.49
C TYR A 61 7.62 -1.19 10.93
N CYS A 62 7.04 -2.28 11.43
CA CYS A 62 5.74 -2.71 10.94
C CYS A 62 4.65 -1.67 11.24
N TYR A 63 3.89 -1.33 10.23
CA TYR A 63 2.81 -0.37 10.35
C TYR A 63 1.61 -0.88 11.16
N GLN A 64 1.45 -2.19 11.24
CA GLN A 64 0.41 -2.77 12.09
C GLN A 64 0.84 -2.66 13.56
N PRO A 65 0.09 -1.92 14.40
CA PRO A 65 0.38 -1.80 15.82
C PRO A 65 0.47 -3.17 16.49
N ARG A 66 1.43 -3.31 17.42
CA ARG A 66 1.68 -4.60 18.10
C ARG A 66 0.48 -5.10 18.89
N GLU A 67 -0.31 -4.20 19.44
CA GLU A 67 -1.54 -4.47 20.18
C GLU A 67 -2.62 -5.14 19.32
N PHE A 68 -2.59 -4.96 18.01
CA PHE A 68 -3.51 -5.61 17.07
C PHE A 68 -3.01 -6.94 16.53
N ARG A 69 -1.75 -7.28 16.80
CA ARG A 69 -1.17 -8.57 16.42
C ARG A 69 -1.52 -9.64 17.45
N GLN A 70 -2.77 -10.02 17.48
CA GLN A 70 -3.24 -11.09 18.36
C GLN A 70 -3.10 -12.43 17.63
N LYS A 71 -2.68 -13.48 18.38
CA LYS A 71 -2.88 -14.84 17.91
C LYS A 71 -4.38 -15.06 17.73
N ASP A 72 -4.80 -15.13 16.49
CA ASP A 72 -6.18 -15.41 16.13
C ASP A 72 -6.28 -16.74 15.38
N SER A 73 -7.48 -17.24 15.23
CA SER A 73 -7.74 -18.46 14.45
C SER A 73 -7.55 -18.25 12.94
N GLY A 74 -7.27 -17.01 12.51
CA GLY A 74 -7.29 -16.63 11.11
C GLY A 74 -8.69 -16.65 10.49
N ILE A 75 -8.75 -16.43 9.19
CA ILE A 75 -10.00 -16.48 8.42
C ILE A 75 -10.45 -17.94 8.27
N SER A 76 -11.77 -18.19 8.32
CA SER A 76 -12.35 -19.50 8.07
C SER A 76 -12.76 -19.68 6.61
N ARG A 77 -12.97 -20.94 6.18
CA ARG A 77 -13.53 -21.27 4.85
C ARG A 77 -14.88 -20.61 4.64
N GLU A 78 -15.75 -20.67 5.64
CA GLU A 78 -17.08 -20.06 5.57
C GLU A 78 -17.00 -18.55 5.28
N ILE A 79 -16.10 -17.83 5.95
CA ILE A 79 -15.92 -16.40 5.71
C ILE A 79 -15.35 -16.17 4.31
N ILE A 80 -14.42 -17.00 3.85
CA ILE A 80 -13.89 -16.91 2.47
C ILE A 80 -15.03 -17.09 1.46
N ASP A 81 -15.86 -18.10 1.62
CA ASP A 81 -16.95 -18.40 0.68
C ASP A 81 -18.01 -17.29 0.68
N CYS A 82 -18.38 -16.77 1.87
CA CYS A 82 -19.26 -15.61 1.98
C CYS A 82 -18.68 -14.36 1.35
N ALA A 83 -17.38 -14.12 1.54
CA ALA A 83 -16.66 -12.99 0.94
C ALA A 83 -16.60 -13.09 -0.59
N MET A 84 -16.32 -14.27 -1.13
CA MET A 84 -16.34 -14.49 -2.58
C MET A 84 -17.73 -14.32 -3.15
N GLY A 85 -18.75 -14.83 -2.47
CA GLY A 85 -20.15 -14.61 -2.84
C GLY A 85 -20.56 -13.12 -2.81
N PHE A 86 -20.08 -12.36 -1.80
CA PHE A 86 -20.27 -10.91 -1.75
C PHE A 86 -19.60 -10.21 -2.94
N VAL A 87 -18.35 -10.58 -3.24
CA VAL A 87 -17.58 -9.97 -4.34
C VAL A 87 -18.27 -10.19 -5.69
N VAL A 88 -18.67 -11.41 -6.00
CA VAL A 88 -19.32 -11.77 -7.26
C VAL A 88 -20.65 -11.03 -7.43
N ARG A 89 -21.42 -10.85 -6.36
CA ARG A 89 -22.68 -10.09 -6.41
C ARG A 89 -22.49 -8.58 -6.53
N THR A 90 -21.35 -8.06 -6.05
CA THR A 90 -21.19 -6.61 -5.87
C THR A 90 -20.31 -5.99 -6.95
N PHE A 91 -19.35 -6.73 -7.51
CA PHE A 91 -18.36 -6.20 -8.42
C PHE A 91 -18.38 -6.93 -9.78
N ASP A 92 -17.87 -6.25 -10.79
CA ASP A 92 -17.53 -6.89 -12.06
C ASP A 92 -16.29 -7.77 -11.86
N GLU A 93 -16.45 -9.07 -11.97
CA GLU A 93 -15.40 -10.06 -11.72
C GLU A 93 -14.13 -9.82 -12.56
N ALA A 94 -14.30 -9.36 -13.81
CA ALA A 94 -13.19 -9.05 -14.71
C ALA A 94 -12.32 -7.87 -14.23
N LYS A 95 -12.85 -7.08 -13.28
CA LYS A 95 -12.19 -5.90 -12.72
C LYS A 95 -11.71 -6.08 -11.29
N VAL A 96 -11.86 -7.28 -10.72
CA VAL A 96 -11.42 -7.58 -9.35
C VAL A 96 -10.07 -8.28 -9.37
N LYS A 97 -9.19 -7.87 -8.49
CA LYS A 97 -7.98 -8.60 -8.11
C LYS A 97 -7.89 -8.71 -6.60
N PHE A 98 -7.28 -9.78 -6.14
CA PHE A 98 -7.13 -10.01 -4.71
C PHE A 98 -5.70 -9.81 -4.24
N SER A 99 -5.54 -9.14 -3.11
CA SER A 99 -4.30 -9.06 -2.36
C SER A 99 -4.45 -9.88 -1.08
N ILE A 100 -3.74 -10.99 -1.01
CA ILE A 100 -3.68 -11.86 0.16
C ILE A 100 -2.68 -11.23 1.12
N PHE A 101 -3.18 -10.84 2.30
CA PHE A 101 -2.47 -9.99 3.24
C PHE A 101 -2.79 -10.37 4.69
N GLY A 102 -2.33 -9.55 5.67
CA GLY A 102 -2.60 -9.74 7.08
C GLY A 102 -1.37 -9.42 7.93
N GLY A 103 -1.18 -10.09 9.07
CA GLY A 103 0.08 -10.15 9.77
C GLY A 103 1.11 -10.85 8.88
N GLU A 104 1.06 -12.18 8.82
CA GLU A 104 1.74 -12.98 7.81
C GLU A 104 0.73 -13.99 7.22
N PRO A 105 0.33 -13.86 5.96
CA PRO A 105 -0.70 -14.72 5.37
C PRO A 105 -0.36 -16.22 5.45
N PHE A 106 0.90 -16.56 5.26
CA PHE A 106 1.34 -17.96 5.25
C PHE A 106 1.41 -18.61 6.65
N VAL A 107 1.16 -17.87 7.73
CA VAL A 107 0.85 -18.48 9.03
C VAL A 107 -0.47 -19.26 8.94
N ASN A 108 -1.40 -18.81 8.10
CA ASN A 108 -2.65 -19.50 7.79
C ASN A 108 -2.63 -20.12 6.38
N PHE A 109 -1.59 -20.91 6.08
CA PHE A 109 -1.29 -21.42 4.74
C PHE A 109 -2.44 -22.23 4.13
N ASP A 110 -3.14 -23.03 4.94
CA ASP A 110 -4.26 -23.85 4.47
C ASP A 110 -5.41 -23.02 3.93
N MET A 111 -5.67 -21.85 4.53
CA MET A 111 -6.72 -20.95 4.06
C MET A 111 -6.28 -20.15 2.84
N VAL A 112 -5.00 -19.81 2.73
CA VAL A 112 -4.45 -19.25 1.48
C VAL A 112 -4.61 -20.24 0.33
N ARG A 113 -4.27 -21.52 0.56
CA ARG A 113 -4.48 -22.60 -0.41
C ARG A 113 -5.94 -22.73 -0.79
N TYR A 114 -6.81 -22.81 0.22
CA TYR A 114 -8.24 -22.95 -0.01
C TYR A 114 -8.79 -21.82 -0.90
N LEU A 115 -8.47 -20.57 -0.60
CA LEU A 115 -8.91 -19.43 -1.39
C LEU A 115 -8.47 -19.53 -2.86
N VAL A 116 -7.18 -19.74 -3.08
CA VAL A 116 -6.61 -19.74 -4.44
C VAL A 116 -7.03 -20.99 -5.24
N ASP A 117 -7.13 -22.15 -4.58
CA ASP A 117 -7.47 -23.40 -5.24
C ASP A 117 -8.98 -23.52 -5.53
N THR A 118 -9.83 -22.95 -4.68
CA THR A 118 -11.29 -22.97 -4.87
C THR A 118 -11.75 -21.94 -5.90
N TYR A 119 -11.07 -20.78 -5.96
CA TYR A 119 -11.45 -19.66 -6.81
C TYR A 119 -10.34 -19.26 -7.81
N PRO A 120 -9.83 -20.18 -8.65
CA PRO A 120 -8.65 -19.97 -9.49
C PRO A 120 -8.87 -18.98 -10.64
N MET A 121 -10.13 -18.55 -10.88
CA MET A 121 -10.49 -17.60 -11.94
C MET A 121 -10.03 -16.16 -11.66
N PHE A 122 -9.70 -15.84 -10.42
CA PHE A 122 -9.26 -14.50 -10.04
C PHE A 122 -7.73 -14.39 -10.01
N PRO A 123 -7.18 -13.20 -10.31
CA PRO A 123 -5.77 -12.91 -10.11
C PRO A 123 -5.47 -12.59 -8.64
N TYR A 124 -4.45 -13.22 -8.10
CA TYR A 124 -3.99 -13.03 -6.72
C TYR A 124 -2.57 -12.48 -6.65
N VAL A 125 -2.34 -11.65 -5.64
CA VAL A 125 -1.00 -11.28 -5.17
C VAL A 125 -0.93 -11.61 -3.69
N VAL A 126 0.03 -12.40 -3.25
CA VAL A 126 0.30 -12.60 -1.83
C VAL A 126 1.48 -11.74 -1.41
N THR A 127 1.28 -10.94 -0.35
CA THR A 127 2.36 -10.20 0.30
C THR A 127 2.78 -10.96 1.55
N THR A 128 4.04 -11.38 1.59
CA THR A 128 4.59 -12.25 2.64
C THR A 128 5.95 -11.73 3.11
N ASN A 129 6.31 -12.02 4.34
CA ASN A 129 7.68 -11.82 4.83
C ASN A 129 8.68 -12.85 4.28
N GLY A 130 8.20 -13.86 3.58
CA GLY A 130 9.00 -14.87 2.89
C GLY A 130 9.51 -16.01 3.77
N LEU A 131 9.38 -15.97 5.09
CA LEU A 131 9.96 -16.97 5.99
C LEU A 131 9.45 -18.39 5.69
N VAL A 132 8.13 -18.54 5.48
CA VAL A 132 7.54 -19.85 5.11
C VAL A 132 8.08 -20.35 3.77
N LEU A 133 8.31 -19.47 2.80
CA LEU A 133 8.92 -19.83 1.52
C LEU A 133 10.40 -20.23 1.65
N VAL A 134 11.10 -19.71 2.65
CA VAL A 134 12.47 -20.15 2.95
C VAL A 134 12.47 -21.54 3.60
N GLU A 135 11.58 -21.77 4.56
CA GLU A 135 11.61 -22.96 5.42
C GLU A 135 10.85 -24.18 4.84
N SER A 136 9.77 -23.95 4.07
CA SER A 136 8.89 -25.02 3.57
C SER A 136 9.06 -25.28 2.08
N ALA A 137 9.53 -26.49 1.72
CA ALA A 137 9.55 -26.95 0.34
C ALA A 137 8.13 -27.14 -0.22
N GLU A 138 7.20 -27.65 0.59
CA GLU A 138 5.79 -27.83 0.21
C GLU A 138 5.17 -26.49 -0.20
N ALA A 139 5.35 -25.45 0.61
CA ALA A 139 4.82 -24.12 0.30
C ALA A 139 5.39 -23.59 -1.03
N ARG A 140 6.69 -23.75 -1.25
CA ARG A 140 7.32 -23.32 -2.51
C ARG A 140 6.73 -24.02 -3.73
N GLU A 141 6.62 -25.35 -3.67
CA GLU A 141 6.11 -26.13 -4.79
C GLU A 141 4.64 -25.83 -5.08
N TRP A 142 3.83 -25.67 -4.03
CA TRP A 142 2.44 -25.25 -4.20
C TRP A 142 2.35 -23.87 -4.85
N VAL A 143 3.09 -22.86 -4.34
CA VAL A 143 3.07 -21.51 -4.92
C VAL A 143 3.52 -21.55 -6.38
N LYS A 144 4.61 -22.24 -6.70
CA LYS A 144 5.10 -22.37 -8.08
C LYS A 144 4.07 -23.00 -9.02
N SER A 145 3.32 -23.99 -8.53
CA SER A 145 2.25 -24.63 -9.32
C SER A 145 1.08 -23.70 -9.66
N ARG A 146 0.99 -22.53 -9.03
CA ARG A 146 -0.03 -21.48 -9.26
C ARG A 146 0.49 -20.32 -10.12
N LYS A 147 1.53 -20.55 -10.92
CA LYS A 147 2.05 -19.57 -11.89
C LYS A 147 0.93 -19.09 -12.82
N GLY A 148 0.84 -17.77 -12.98
CA GLY A 148 -0.22 -17.11 -13.77
C GLY A 148 -1.44 -16.68 -12.95
N THR A 149 -1.77 -17.40 -11.88
CA THR A 149 -2.88 -17.06 -10.97
C THR A 149 -2.39 -16.33 -9.73
N LEU A 150 -1.26 -16.78 -9.14
CA LEU A 150 -0.71 -16.25 -7.91
C LEU A 150 0.65 -15.58 -8.16
N ARG A 151 0.75 -14.27 -7.97
CA ARG A 151 2.00 -13.53 -7.88
C ARG A 151 2.45 -13.40 -6.43
N VAL A 152 3.74 -13.20 -6.22
CA VAL A 152 4.31 -13.13 -4.87
C VAL A 152 5.07 -11.83 -4.68
N SER A 153 4.73 -11.09 -3.63
CA SER A 153 5.46 -9.92 -3.14
C SER A 153 6.15 -10.29 -1.83
N VAL A 154 7.49 -10.30 -1.82
CA VAL A 154 8.25 -10.67 -0.64
C VAL A 154 8.83 -9.44 0.04
N SER A 155 8.44 -9.19 1.29
CA SER A 155 9.03 -8.15 2.16
C SER A 155 10.37 -8.65 2.73
N ILE A 156 11.41 -8.61 1.91
CA ILE A 156 12.67 -9.34 2.16
C ILE A 156 13.45 -8.83 3.39
N GLY A 157 13.37 -7.52 3.69
CA GLY A 157 14.03 -6.93 4.85
C GLY A 157 13.56 -7.54 6.18
N ALA A 158 12.36 -8.10 6.23
CA ALA A 158 11.83 -8.77 7.41
C ALA A 158 12.66 -10.00 7.83
N LEU A 159 13.31 -10.67 6.88
CA LEU A 159 14.14 -11.85 7.13
C LEU A 159 15.43 -11.54 7.91
N LYS A 160 15.86 -10.27 7.95
CA LYS A 160 17.00 -9.84 8.80
C LYS A 160 16.82 -10.24 10.26
N GLN A 161 15.59 -10.26 10.77
CA GLN A 161 15.32 -10.66 12.15
C GLN A 161 15.66 -12.12 12.44
N LYS A 162 15.49 -13.00 11.46
CA LYS A 162 15.73 -14.43 11.61
C LYS A 162 17.18 -14.79 11.26
N PHE A 163 17.75 -14.20 10.22
CA PHE A 163 18.99 -14.63 9.60
C PHE A 163 20.13 -13.62 9.73
N GLY A 164 19.90 -12.47 10.35
CA GLY A 164 20.91 -11.42 10.50
C GLY A 164 21.51 -10.98 9.16
N LYS A 165 22.83 -10.78 9.11
CA LYS A 165 23.52 -10.32 7.89
C LYS A 165 23.46 -11.31 6.72
N GLY A 166 23.19 -12.60 6.96
CA GLY A 166 23.07 -13.64 5.94
C GLY A 166 21.69 -13.75 5.30
N TYR A 167 20.78 -12.85 5.61
CA TYR A 167 19.37 -12.97 5.22
C TYR A 167 19.12 -13.05 3.71
N LEU A 168 19.91 -12.37 2.87
CA LEU A 168 19.76 -12.42 1.42
C LEU A 168 20.11 -13.80 0.85
N GLU A 169 21.15 -14.43 1.35
CA GLU A 169 21.50 -15.79 0.97
C GLU A 169 20.42 -16.79 1.44
N ALA A 170 19.95 -16.65 2.67
CA ALA A 170 18.85 -17.45 3.19
C ALA A 170 17.54 -17.25 2.40
N ALA A 171 17.33 -16.07 1.85
CA ALA A 171 16.13 -15.73 1.07
C ALA A 171 16.07 -16.32 -0.34
N LYS A 172 17.17 -16.87 -0.86
CA LYS A 172 17.21 -17.40 -2.24
C LYS A 172 16.02 -18.28 -2.62
N PRO A 173 15.56 -19.23 -1.78
CA PRO A 173 14.37 -20.03 -2.10
C PRO A 173 13.10 -19.20 -2.32
N ALA A 174 12.91 -18.11 -1.55
CA ALA A 174 11.79 -17.19 -1.71
C ALA A 174 11.95 -16.32 -2.97
N LEU A 175 13.16 -15.82 -3.24
CA LEU A 175 13.48 -15.08 -4.45
C LEU A 175 13.25 -15.90 -5.73
N ASP A 176 13.58 -17.20 -5.70
CA ASP A 176 13.32 -18.11 -6.81
C ASP A 176 11.82 -18.30 -7.07
N VAL A 177 10.98 -18.29 -6.03
CA VAL A 177 9.53 -18.32 -6.18
C VAL A 177 9.05 -17.02 -6.84
N VAL A 178 9.52 -15.85 -6.40
CA VAL A 178 9.19 -14.56 -7.04
C VAL A 178 9.60 -14.56 -8.52
N ARG A 179 10.81 -15.03 -8.82
CA ARG A 179 11.28 -15.15 -10.21
C ARG A 179 10.38 -16.06 -11.05
N HIS A 180 9.92 -17.17 -10.49
CA HIS A 180 9.10 -18.15 -11.20
C HIS A 180 7.66 -17.64 -11.43
N ASN A 181 7.01 -17.13 -10.39
CA ASN A 181 5.59 -16.73 -10.41
C ASN A 181 5.34 -15.31 -10.90
N GLY A 182 6.37 -14.48 -10.96
CA GLY A 182 6.23 -13.02 -11.10
C GLY A 182 5.86 -12.37 -9.78
N GLY A 183 5.88 -11.04 -9.77
CA GLY A 183 5.67 -10.25 -8.57
C GLY A 183 6.86 -9.33 -8.29
N ASP A 184 7.11 -9.05 -7.04
CA ASP A 184 8.17 -8.12 -6.64
C ASP A 184 8.87 -8.57 -5.34
N VAL A 185 10.07 -8.05 -5.16
CA VAL A 185 10.77 -8.04 -3.88
C VAL A 185 10.64 -6.65 -3.29
N HIS A 186 10.01 -6.55 -2.14
CA HIS A 186 9.82 -5.30 -1.43
C HIS A 186 10.91 -5.13 -0.36
N PHE A 187 11.73 -4.10 -0.54
CA PHE A 187 12.80 -3.75 0.39
C PHE A 187 12.43 -2.46 1.13
N VAL A 188 12.09 -2.60 2.41
CA VAL A 188 11.75 -1.48 3.28
C VAL A 188 13.03 -1.00 3.97
N ILE A 189 13.40 0.25 3.76
CA ILE A 189 14.55 0.88 4.40
C ILE A 189 14.10 1.51 5.71
N ASP A 190 14.54 0.93 6.81
CA ASP A 190 14.26 1.37 8.17
C ASP A 190 15.45 2.09 8.84
N ASP A 191 16.64 1.93 8.28
CA ASP A 191 17.83 2.70 8.65
C ASP A 191 18.69 2.97 7.41
N PRO A 192 18.75 4.22 6.89
CA PRO A 192 19.57 4.56 5.73
C PRO A 192 21.07 4.55 6.01
N ASP A 193 21.48 4.60 7.29
CA ASP A 193 22.89 4.56 7.74
C ASP A 193 23.35 3.12 8.02
N GLU A 194 22.49 2.12 7.85
CA GLU A 194 22.86 0.72 8.05
C GLU A 194 24.00 0.31 7.13
N GLN A 195 25.08 -0.19 7.73
CA GLN A 195 26.24 -0.66 6.97
C GLN A 195 25.87 -1.78 6.00
N GLY A 196 26.16 -1.60 4.71
CA GLY A 196 25.89 -2.60 3.67
C GLY A 196 24.52 -2.47 3.00
N ILE A 197 23.66 -1.55 3.44
CA ILE A 197 22.29 -1.40 2.87
C ILE A 197 22.31 -1.15 1.35
N PHE A 198 23.26 -0.40 0.85
CA PHE A 198 23.41 -0.17 -0.58
C PHE A 198 23.83 -1.44 -1.33
N GLU A 199 24.71 -2.26 -0.75
CA GLU A 199 25.13 -3.52 -1.34
C GLU A 199 23.98 -4.56 -1.31
N ASP A 200 23.14 -4.53 -0.27
CA ASP A 200 21.91 -5.33 -0.22
C ASP A 200 20.96 -4.98 -1.38
N ILE A 201 20.78 -3.68 -1.63
CA ILE A 201 19.96 -3.20 -2.76
C ILE A 201 20.57 -3.64 -4.11
N LYS A 202 21.90 -3.50 -4.28
CA LYS A 202 22.59 -3.98 -5.49
C LYS A 202 22.39 -5.46 -5.73
N TYR A 203 22.55 -6.28 -4.67
CA TYR A 203 22.31 -7.72 -4.75
C TYR A 203 20.92 -8.04 -5.29
N LEU A 204 19.89 -7.34 -4.82
CA LEU A 204 18.52 -7.54 -5.29
C LEU A 204 18.34 -7.18 -6.77
N PHE A 205 19.04 -6.15 -7.27
CA PHE A 205 19.04 -5.82 -8.70
C PHE A 205 19.87 -6.78 -9.56
N GLU A 206 20.88 -7.41 -9.01
CA GLU A 206 21.68 -8.43 -9.67
C GLU A 206 20.93 -9.78 -9.70
N TYR A 207 20.10 -10.06 -8.70
CA TYR A 207 19.26 -11.25 -8.71
C TYR A 207 18.14 -11.12 -9.76
N PRO A 208 17.81 -12.19 -10.52
CA PRO A 208 16.88 -12.10 -11.65
C PRO A 208 15.39 -12.09 -11.23
N VAL A 209 15.01 -11.28 -10.23
CA VAL A 209 13.59 -11.03 -9.90
C VAL A 209 12.97 -10.01 -10.84
N PRO A 210 11.67 -10.07 -11.14
CA PRO A 210 11.05 -9.17 -12.11
C PRO A 210 11.08 -7.71 -11.68
N VAL A 211 10.81 -7.43 -10.40
CA VAL A 211 10.73 -6.07 -9.84
C VAL A 211 11.37 -6.02 -8.47
N VAL A 212 12.16 -4.98 -8.22
CA VAL A 212 12.66 -4.58 -6.90
C VAL A 212 11.93 -3.31 -6.50
N ARG A 213 11.09 -3.39 -5.47
CA ARG A 213 10.36 -2.25 -4.90
C ARG A 213 11.09 -1.75 -3.67
N ILE A 214 11.38 -0.46 -3.66
CA ILE A 214 12.09 0.20 -2.57
C ILE A 214 11.13 1.18 -1.89
N SER A 215 11.05 1.14 -0.57
CA SER A 215 10.28 2.10 0.22
C SER A 215 11.01 2.46 1.51
N THR A 216 10.61 3.59 2.10
CA THR A 216 11.03 3.97 3.45
C THR A 216 10.05 3.39 4.48
N ALA A 217 10.51 3.12 5.69
CA ALA A 217 9.67 2.77 6.82
C ALA A 217 8.90 3.99 7.34
N ARG A 218 7.98 4.52 6.53
CA ARG A 218 7.28 5.80 6.73
C ARG A 218 6.56 5.94 8.07
N HIS A 219 6.11 4.81 8.60
CA HIS A 219 5.35 4.77 9.85
C HIS A 219 6.23 4.81 11.10
N TRP A 220 7.55 4.78 10.92
CA TRP A 220 8.50 4.69 12.01
C TRP A 220 9.11 6.07 12.32
N ASP A 221 8.74 6.64 13.45
CA ASP A 221 9.19 7.98 13.87
C ASP A 221 10.72 8.11 14.01
N ARG A 222 11.43 6.98 14.15
CA ARG A 222 12.91 6.95 14.30
C ARG A 222 13.67 7.42 13.05
N ILE A 223 13.04 7.45 11.88
CA ILE A 223 13.70 7.83 10.62
C ILE A 223 13.44 9.28 10.19
N LYS A 224 12.54 9.99 10.87
CA LYS A 224 12.13 11.35 10.48
C LYS A 224 13.27 12.38 10.47
N ASP A 225 14.29 12.18 11.30
CA ASP A 225 15.45 13.08 11.42
C ASP A 225 16.63 12.66 10.52
N LYS A 226 16.47 11.62 9.68
CA LYS A 226 17.51 11.07 8.81
C LYS A 226 17.41 11.51 7.35
N ASN A 227 16.86 12.69 7.09
CA ASN A 227 16.63 13.21 5.74
C ASN A 227 17.87 13.15 4.85
N GLU A 228 19.01 13.65 5.35
CA GLU A 228 20.23 13.74 4.55
C GLU A 228 20.84 12.36 4.28
N ALA A 229 20.72 11.43 5.23
CA ALA A 229 21.15 10.05 5.03
C ALA A 229 20.29 9.35 3.96
N PHE A 230 18.96 9.54 4.00
CA PHE A 230 18.08 9.02 2.94
C PHE A 230 18.37 9.64 1.58
N LYS A 231 18.57 10.94 1.50
CA LYS A 231 18.94 11.61 0.24
C LYS A 231 20.25 11.07 -0.31
N ALA A 232 21.26 10.90 0.54
CA ALA A 232 22.56 10.36 0.14
C ALA A 232 22.44 8.91 -0.34
N LEU A 233 21.74 8.05 0.37
CA LEU A 233 21.49 6.66 -0.04
C LEU A 233 20.72 6.61 -1.35
N PHE A 234 19.61 7.33 -1.46
CA PHE A 234 18.76 7.30 -2.64
C PHE A 234 19.43 7.88 -3.87
N LYS A 235 20.31 8.88 -3.72
CA LYS A 235 21.16 9.37 -4.81
C LYS A 235 22.05 8.24 -5.33
N ARG A 236 22.73 7.50 -4.46
CA ARG A 236 23.58 6.35 -4.86
C ARG A 236 22.74 5.28 -5.57
N VAL A 237 21.56 4.96 -5.04
CA VAL A 237 20.64 4.00 -5.66
C VAL A 237 20.18 4.50 -7.03
N ALA A 238 19.85 5.79 -7.15
CA ALA A 238 19.47 6.39 -8.42
C ALA A 238 20.59 6.32 -9.45
N ASP A 239 21.83 6.67 -9.09
CA ASP A 239 22.99 6.53 -9.95
C ASP A 239 23.13 5.08 -10.46
N TYR A 240 23.10 4.12 -9.56
CA TYR A 240 23.22 2.70 -9.90
C TYR A 240 22.09 2.18 -10.79
N VAL A 241 20.86 2.61 -10.54
CA VAL A 241 19.67 2.10 -11.24
C VAL A 241 19.50 2.76 -12.61
N TYR A 242 19.80 4.06 -12.72
CA TYR A 242 19.47 4.84 -13.92
C TYR A 242 20.67 5.16 -14.80
N PHE A 243 21.88 5.27 -14.25
CA PHE A 243 23.01 5.87 -14.94
C PHE A 243 24.26 4.98 -15.01
N GLU A 244 24.40 3.97 -14.16
CA GLU A 244 25.55 3.08 -14.16
C GLU A 244 25.30 1.79 -14.94
N GLY A 245 26.08 1.57 -16.01
CA GLY A 245 26.00 0.37 -16.84
C GLY A 245 24.68 0.24 -17.60
N GLU A 246 24.16 -0.99 -17.74
CA GLU A 246 22.84 -1.19 -18.32
C GLU A 246 21.75 -0.67 -17.39
N PRO A 247 20.82 0.19 -17.89
CA PRO A 247 19.77 0.77 -17.06
C PRO A 247 18.85 -0.27 -16.44
N LYS A 248 18.74 -0.24 -15.12
CA LYS A 248 17.95 -1.20 -14.34
C LYS A 248 16.55 -0.65 -13.96
N PHE A 249 16.23 0.58 -14.35
CA PHE A 249 15.01 1.27 -13.98
C PHE A 249 13.71 0.54 -14.40
N GLY A 250 13.75 -0.30 -15.43
CA GLY A 250 12.61 -1.13 -15.82
C GLY A 250 12.21 -2.18 -14.76
N ARG A 251 13.14 -2.50 -13.86
CA ARG A 251 12.93 -3.42 -12.73
C ARG A 251 12.84 -2.71 -11.38
N CYS A 252 13.05 -1.41 -11.34
CA CYS A 252 13.00 -0.61 -10.14
C CYS A 252 11.60 -0.03 -9.96
N GLN A 253 11.04 -0.19 -8.77
CA GLN A 253 9.83 0.50 -8.35
C GLN A 253 10.10 1.16 -7.00
N TRP A 254 10.12 2.49 -7.01
CA TRP A 254 10.02 3.24 -5.77
C TRP A 254 8.57 3.22 -5.31
N ASP A 255 8.33 3.05 -4.04
CA ASP A 255 6.98 3.13 -3.48
C ASP A 255 6.53 4.58 -3.38
N SER A 256 6.55 5.26 -4.52
CA SER A 256 6.25 6.67 -4.65
C SER A 256 5.62 7.00 -6.00
N VAL A 257 4.81 8.03 -5.99
CA VAL A 257 4.16 8.60 -7.17
C VAL A 257 5.19 9.19 -8.15
N PHE A 258 6.26 9.75 -7.61
CA PHE A 258 7.31 10.37 -8.41
C PHE A 258 8.00 9.36 -9.32
N HIS A 259 8.22 8.14 -8.83
CA HIS A 259 8.85 7.10 -9.64
C HIS A 259 8.05 6.80 -10.91
N HIS A 260 6.72 6.70 -10.81
CA HIS A 260 5.89 6.41 -11.97
C HIS A 260 6.04 7.48 -13.05
N ASN A 261 6.12 8.73 -12.68
CA ASN A 261 6.32 9.85 -13.61
C ASN A 261 7.74 9.94 -14.15
N ILE A 262 8.78 9.61 -13.37
CA ILE A 262 10.15 9.47 -13.85
C ILE A 262 10.22 8.38 -14.93
N TYR A 263 9.69 7.20 -14.64
CA TYR A 263 9.66 6.08 -15.58
C TYR A 263 8.97 6.49 -16.88
N ARG A 264 7.82 7.15 -16.81
CA ARG A 264 7.08 7.62 -17.97
C ARG A 264 7.91 8.61 -18.80
N ARG A 265 8.56 9.59 -18.15
CA ARG A 265 9.40 10.58 -18.81
C ARG A 265 10.60 9.95 -19.51
N LEU A 266 11.30 9.05 -18.84
CA LEU A 266 12.45 8.32 -19.42
C LEU A 266 12.06 7.41 -20.59
N LYS A 267 10.79 7.01 -20.68
CA LYS A 267 10.21 6.24 -21.80
C LYS A 267 9.56 7.12 -22.87
N GLY A 268 9.67 8.44 -22.78
CA GLY A 268 9.02 9.37 -23.71
C GLY A 268 7.48 9.34 -23.62
N LEU A 269 6.92 8.84 -22.52
CA LEU A 269 5.49 8.78 -22.29
C LEU A 269 4.99 10.06 -21.62
N PRO A 270 3.76 10.53 -21.88
CA PRO A 270 3.21 11.70 -21.21
C PRO A 270 3.16 11.51 -19.70
N ILE A 271 3.54 12.56 -18.95
CA ILE A 271 3.40 12.58 -17.49
C ILE A 271 1.89 12.55 -17.16
N LYS A 272 1.49 11.72 -16.21
CA LYS A 272 0.13 11.69 -15.70
C LYS A 272 0.00 12.63 -14.51
N ASP A 273 -1.05 13.40 -14.49
CA ASP A 273 -1.44 14.12 -13.27
C ASP A 273 -1.68 13.10 -12.15
N VAL A 274 -1.16 13.41 -10.97
CA VAL A 274 -1.39 12.61 -9.78
C VAL A 274 -2.74 13.05 -9.20
N PRO A 275 -3.70 12.13 -9.05
CA PRO A 275 -4.95 12.51 -8.41
C PRO A 275 -4.67 13.00 -6.99
N PRO A 276 -5.43 13.98 -6.50
CA PRO A 276 -5.28 14.56 -5.16
C PRO A 276 -5.35 13.51 -4.04
N THR A 277 -6.07 12.42 -4.28
CA THR A 277 -6.13 11.24 -3.43
C THR A 277 -5.36 10.11 -4.07
N PHE A 278 -4.10 10.03 -3.75
CA PHE A 278 -3.27 8.91 -4.21
C PHE A 278 -3.72 7.55 -3.64
N CYS A 279 -4.33 7.57 -2.47
CA CYS A 279 -4.52 6.40 -1.65
C CYS A 279 -5.54 5.39 -2.21
N GLY A 280 -6.56 5.80 -2.94
CA GLY A 280 -7.62 4.88 -3.43
C GLY A 280 -8.44 4.17 -2.33
N CYS A 281 -8.22 4.52 -1.07
CA CYS A 281 -8.86 3.94 0.12
C CYS A 281 -10.39 4.08 0.04
N GLY A 282 -11.12 2.97 0.17
CA GLY A 282 -12.58 2.93 0.07
C GLY A 282 -13.13 3.16 -1.34
N TYR A 283 -12.26 3.43 -2.31
CA TYR A 283 -12.63 3.65 -3.71
C TYR A 283 -12.02 2.59 -4.63
N MET A 284 -10.68 2.42 -4.60
CA MET A 284 -9.96 1.40 -5.37
C MET A 284 -9.58 0.18 -4.50
N TYR A 285 -9.58 0.35 -3.20
CA TYR A 285 -9.18 -0.66 -2.23
C TYR A 285 -10.29 -0.90 -1.23
N LEU A 286 -10.48 -2.17 -0.90
CA LEU A 286 -11.28 -2.64 0.24
C LEU A 286 -10.49 -3.71 0.95
N ALA A 287 -10.73 -3.89 2.25
CA ALA A 287 -10.17 -4.99 3.02
C ALA A 287 -11.29 -5.80 3.67
N ILE A 288 -11.17 -7.11 3.62
CA ILE A 288 -12.04 -8.05 4.34
C ILE A 288 -11.18 -8.73 5.39
N ASN A 289 -11.56 -8.60 6.66
CA ASN A 289 -10.82 -9.20 7.74
C ASN A 289 -11.29 -10.65 8.03
N ASN A 290 -10.63 -11.30 8.98
CA ASN A 290 -10.93 -12.69 9.38
C ASN A 290 -12.30 -12.90 10.03
N LYS A 291 -13.07 -11.83 10.27
CA LYS A 291 -14.46 -11.87 10.73
C LYS A 291 -15.47 -11.60 9.62
N GLY A 292 -15.02 -11.37 8.40
CA GLY A 292 -15.87 -10.99 7.28
C GLY A 292 -16.29 -9.52 7.30
N GLU A 293 -15.69 -8.70 8.13
CA GLU A 293 -15.96 -7.27 8.17
C GLU A 293 -15.20 -6.55 7.06
N ILE A 294 -15.85 -5.56 6.43
CA ILE A 294 -15.32 -4.80 5.30
C ILE A 294 -14.85 -3.43 5.77
N TYR A 295 -13.64 -3.09 5.37
CA TYR A 295 -12.98 -1.82 5.66
C TYR A 295 -12.48 -1.13 4.38
N PRO A 296 -12.24 0.19 4.41
CA PRO A 296 -11.76 0.93 3.24
C PRO A 296 -10.37 0.52 2.75
N CYS A 297 -9.52 0.00 3.65
CA CYS A 297 -8.22 -0.61 3.36
C CYS A 297 -7.75 -1.47 4.54
N ASP A 298 -6.62 -2.15 4.35
CA ASP A 298 -5.98 -3.00 5.36
C ASP A 298 -5.55 -2.26 6.63
N PHE A 299 -5.14 -1.00 6.53
CA PHE A 299 -4.81 -0.17 7.70
C PHE A 299 -6.04 0.14 8.56
N PHE A 300 -7.14 0.52 7.94
CA PHE A 300 -8.38 0.83 8.66
C PHE A 300 -9.03 -0.41 9.27
N ALA A 301 -8.64 -1.61 8.88
CA ALA A 301 -9.19 -2.85 9.46
C ALA A 301 -8.90 -3.01 10.97
N ASN A 302 -8.01 -2.19 11.52
CA ASN A 302 -7.73 -2.15 12.96
C ASN A 302 -8.62 -1.18 13.75
N PHE A 303 -9.49 -0.43 13.08
CA PHE A 303 -10.31 0.64 13.67
C PHE A 303 -11.78 0.37 13.38
N PRO A 304 -12.53 -0.21 14.33
CA PRO A 304 -13.94 -0.61 14.14
C PRO A 304 -14.87 0.49 13.66
N GLU A 305 -14.57 1.75 14.00
CA GLU A 305 -15.34 2.93 13.60
C GLU A 305 -15.32 3.18 12.09
N PHE A 306 -14.34 2.62 11.38
CA PHE A 306 -14.22 2.72 9.92
C PHE A 306 -14.78 1.50 9.18
N LYS A 307 -15.47 0.59 9.87
CA LYS A 307 -16.15 -0.52 9.23
C LYS A 307 -17.20 0.00 8.23
N VAL A 308 -17.07 -0.38 6.97
CA VAL A 308 -17.96 0.03 5.87
C VAL A 308 -19.00 -1.02 5.51
N GLY A 309 -18.99 -2.14 6.18
CA GLY A 309 -19.94 -3.23 5.96
C GLY A 309 -19.41 -4.58 6.44
N ASP A 310 -20.08 -5.63 6.01
CA ASP A 310 -19.62 -7.01 6.16
C ASP A 310 -20.09 -7.88 4.98
N VAL A 311 -19.46 -9.04 4.83
CA VAL A 311 -19.72 -9.95 3.70
C VAL A 311 -21.11 -10.58 3.72
N PHE A 312 -21.79 -10.53 4.85
CA PHE A 312 -23.13 -11.13 5.07
C PHE A 312 -24.24 -10.15 4.70
N ASN A 313 -24.08 -8.87 5.08
CA ASN A 313 -25.09 -7.82 4.95
C ASN A 313 -24.77 -6.79 3.85
N GLY A 314 -23.55 -6.80 3.32
CA GLY A 314 -23.10 -5.81 2.34
C GLY A 314 -22.61 -4.51 2.98
N PHE A 315 -22.61 -3.43 2.20
CA PHE A 315 -22.12 -2.12 2.64
C PHE A 315 -23.11 -1.44 3.61
N ASN A 316 -22.55 -0.71 4.55
CA ASN A 316 -23.29 0.18 5.44
C ASN A 316 -23.14 1.66 5.03
N GLU A 317 -23.74 2.56 5.81
CA GLU A 317 -23.75 4.00 5.56
C GLU A 317 -22.34 4.63 5.53
N THR A 318 -21.37 4.06 6.25
CA THR A 318 -19.99 4.56 6.30
C THR A 318 -19.30 4.46 4.94
N ALA A 319 -19.72 3.52 4.07
CA ALA A 319 -19.17 3.36 2.73
C ALA A 319 -19.31 4.62 1.85
N LEU A 320 -20.37 5.40 2.04
CA LEU A 320 -20.60 6.66 1.31
C LEU A 320 -19.57 7.74 1.64
N LEU A 321 -19.01 7.71 2.85
CA LEU A 321 -18.02 8.69 3.27
C LEU A 321 -16.75 8.58 2.47
N PHE A 322 -16.26 7.35 2.31
CA PHE A 322 -15.00 7.15 1.59
C PHE A 322 -15.09 7.55 0.14
N LYS A 323 -16.26 7.43 -0.48
CA LYS A 323 -16.51 7.99 -1.82
C LYS A 323 -16.43 9.52 -1.83
N LYS A 324 -17.02 10.16 -0.82
CA LYS A 324 -17.03 11.62 -0.71
C LYS A 324 -15.71 12.20 -0.23
N MET A 325 -14.91 11.43 0.53
CA MET A 325 -13.60 11.90 0.99
C MET A 325 -12.68 12.26 -0.17
N GLY A 326 -12.76 11.55 -1.29
CA GLY A 326 -12.04 11.91 -2.51
C GLY A 326 -12.38 13.31 -3.01
N GLU A 327 -13.65 13.68 -3.00
CA GLU A 327 -14.13 15.01 -3.42
C GLU A 327 -13.72 16.11 -2.43
N TRP A 328 -13.66 15.80 -1.13
CA TRP A 328 -13.31 16.79 -0.09
C TRP A 328 -11.83 17.08 0.02
N ILE A 329 -10.99 16.09 -0.25
CA ILE A 329 -9.55 16.26 -0.16
C ILE A 329 -9.06 17.32 -1.15
N GLU A 330 -9.69 17.49 -2.30
CA GLU A 330 -9.37 18.55 -3.25
C GLU A 330 -9.47 19.96 -2.62
N GLY A 331 -10.49 20.22 -1.78
CA GLY A 331 -10.69 21.51 -1.11
C GLY A 331 -9.83 21.72 0.14
N LEU A 332 -9.38 20.67 0.81
CA LEU A 332 -8.66 20.78 2.10
C LEU A 332 -7.23 21.31 1.98
N TYR A 333 -6.64 21.32 0.78
CA TYR A 333 -5.25 21.68 0.58
C TYR A 333 -4.99 23.14 0.29
N GLU A 334 -6.02 23.90 -0.03
CA GLU A 334 -5.87 25.33 -0.22
C GLU A 334 -5.48 26.05 1.08
N ASP A 335 -5.78 25.45 2.24
CA ASP A 335 -5.55 26.03 3.58
C ASP A 335 -4.32 25.48 4.33
N CYS A 336 -3.51 24.60 3.75
CA CYS A 336 -2.33 24.08 4.43
C CYS A 336 -1.16 25.06 4.31
N ARG A 337 -0.93 25.91 5.32
CA ARG A 337 0.20 26.86 5.36
C ARG A 337 1.55 26.21 5.21
N GLU A 338 1.73 24.98 5.70
CA GLU A 338 2.97 24.22 5.54
C GLU A 338 3.19 23.81 4.08
N CYS A 339 2.12 23.63 3.31
CA CYS A 339 2.19 23.36 1.89
C CYS A 339 2.52 24.60 1.06
N GLU A 340 2.19 25.81 1.52
CA GLU A 340 2.44 27.07 0.79
C GLU A 340 3.93 27.32 0.58
N VAL A 341 4.77 26.94 1.55
CA VAL A 341 6.23 27.09 1.53
C VAL A 341 6.97 25.81 1.13
N CYS A 342 6.25 24.76 0.75
CA CYS A 342 6.84 23.47 0.41
C CYS A 342 7.34 23.46 -1.03
N GLU A 343 8.60 23.09 -1.25
CA GLU A 343 9.19 22.96 -2.58
C GLU A 343 8.42 21.99 -3.49
N ALA A 344 7.79 20.96 -2.90
CA ALA A 344 6.97 19.98 -3.63
C ALA A 344 5.60 20.53 -4.07
N LYS A 345 5.19 21.70 -3.59
CA LYS A 345 3.89 22.31 -3.96
C LYS A 345 3.80 22.64 -5.45
N ASP A 346 4.89 23.15 -6.01
CA ASP A 346 4.91 23.69 -7.39
C ASP A 346 4.86 22.61 -8.45
N ILE A 347 5.06 21.34 -8.08
CA ILE A 347 5.20 20.25 -9.06
C ILE A 347 3.93 19.46 -9.33
N ARG A 348 2.77 19.81 -8.77
CA ARG A 348 1.49 19.07 -8.93
C ARG A 348 1.62 17.54 -8.76
N LEU A 349 2.71 17.07 -8.17
CA LEU A 349 3.08 15.66 -8.05
C LEU A 349 2.98 15.18 -6.60
N CYS A 350 2.78 16.10 -5.63
CA CYS A 350 2.64 15.71 -4.24
C CYS A 350 1.21 15.20 -3.98
N PRO A 351 1.04 13.93 -3.60
CA PRO A 351 -0.28 13.37 -3.32
C PRO A 351 -0.77 13.80 -1.92
N ARG A 352 -0.66 15.04 -1.63
CA ARG A 352 -0.94 15.81 -0.41
C ARG A 352 -1.52 15.03 0.79
N ALA A 353 -2.61 14.25 0.65
CA ALA A 353 -3.23 13.50 1.75
C ALA A 353 -2.69 12.08 1.94
N MET A 354 -1.96 11.58 1.00
CA MET A 354 -1.31 10.25 0.94
C MET A 354 -2.08 9.08 1.58
N CYS A 355 -1.94 8.84 2.86
CA CYS A 355 -2.57 7.73 3.55
C CYS A 355 -3.53 8.22 4.64
N LEU A 356 -4.82 8.08 4.40
CA LEU A 356 -5.86 8.52 5.33
C LEU A 356 -5.79 7.81 6.68
N ALA A 357 -5.47 6.53 6.68
CA ALA A 357 -5.35 5.75 7.92
C ALA A 357 -4.14 6.19 8.75
N GLU A 358 -3.00 6.47 8.12
CA GLU A 358 -1.84 6.98 8.84
C GLU A 358 -2.07 8.40 9.37
N ASN A 359 -2.72 9.24 8.58
CA ASN A 359 -3.15 10.55 9.06
C ASN A 359 -3.99 10.40 10.33
N TYR A 360 -4.97 9.48 10.33
CA TYR A 360 -5.79 9.21 11.51
C TYR A 360 -4.96 8.73 12.71
N ILE A 361 -4.08 7.75 12.50
CA ILE A 361 -3.20 7.21 13.56
C ILE A 361 -2.33 8.31 14.19
N LYS A 362 -1.81 9.22 13.38
CA LYS A 362 -0.86 10.24 13.86
C LYS A 362 -1.52 11.54 14.35
N THR A 363 -2.70 11.87 13.86
CA THR A 363 -3.33 13.17 14.13
C THR A 363 -4.74 13.06 14.72
N GLY A 364 -5.33 11.86 14.77
CA GLY A 364 -6.75 11.66 15.11
C GLY A 364 -7.72 12.10 14.01
N ASN A 365 -7.20 12.60 12.88
CA ASN A 365 -8.02 13.08 11.76
C ASN A 365 -7.45 12.56 10.43
N PRO A 366 -8.18 11.71 9.68
CA PRO A 366 -7.69 11.14 8.42
C PRO A 366 -7.44 12.17 7.33
N LEU A 367 -8.06 13.35 7.44
CA LEU A 367 -7.90 14.43 6.47
C LEU A 367 -6.74 15.38 6.80
N LYS A 368 -6.16 15.29 8.01
CA LYS A 368 -5.02 16.11 8.40
C LYS A 368 -3.72 15.38 8.04
N PRO A 369 -2.89 15.92 7.11
CA PRO A 369 -1.64 15.29 6.72
C PRO A 369 -0.72 15.03 7.91
N ALA A 370 -0.21 13.83 8.03
CA ALA A 370 0.80 13.49 9.02
C ALA A 370 2.18 14.02 8.59
N ALA A 371 2.94 14.57 9.55
CA ALA A 371 4.24 15.21 9.27
C ALA A 371 5.25 14.26 8.60
N ASN A 372 5.21 12.98 8.94
CA ASN A 372 6.07 11.97 8.34
C ASN A 372 5.78 11.72 6.84
N HIS A 373 4.56 11.95 6.37
CA HIS A 373 4.26 11.93 4.93
C HIS A 373 4.92 13.09 4.20
N CYS A 374 4.81 14.30 4.75
CA CYS A 374 5.48 15.47 4.18
C CYS A 374 6.99 15.25 4.10
N TRP A 375 7.56 14.65 5.14
CA TRP A 375 8.96 14.27 5.16
C TRP A 375 9.32 13.27 4.03
N ALA A 376 8.62 12.16 3.94
CA ALA A 376 8.87 11.15 2.93
C ALA A 376 8.77 11.73 1.51
N ASN A 377 7.75 12.55 1.25
CA ASN A 377 7.56 13.21 -0.03
C ASN A 377 8.70 14.16 -0.38
N ARG A 378 9.25 14.91 0.57
CA ARG A 378 10.41 15.80 0.33
C ARG A 378 11.66 15.00 -0.07
N VAL A 379 11.91 13.86 0.59
CA VAL A 379 13.02 12.97 0.22
C VAL A 379 12.83 12.41 -1.19
N GLU A 380 11.64 11.93 -1.50
CA GLU A 380 11.31 11.39 -2.82
C GLU A 380 11.39 12.46 -3.91
N TYR A 381 10.90 13.66 -3.65
CA TYR A 381 11.03 14.82 -4.54
C TYR A 381 12.51 15.14 -4.85
N PHE A 382 13.35 15.17 -3.81
CA PHE A 382 14.78 15.38 -3.99
C PHE A 382 15.38 14.36 -4.97
N VAL A 383 15.05 13.09 -4.82
CA VAL A 383 15.54 12.03 -5.72
C VAL A 383 15.03 12.23 -7.14
N PHE A 384 13.76 12.61 -7.28
CA PHE A 384 13.18 12.93 -8.60
C PHE A 384 13.91 14.07 -9.30
N ASP A 385 14.11 15.19 -8.60
CA ASP A 385 14.83 16.36 -9.13
C ASP A 385 16.28 15.99 -9.50
N TYR A 386 16.96 15.21 -8.65
CA TYR A 386 18.29 14.70 -8.91
C TYR A 386 18.35 13.87 -10.20
N ILE A 387 17.45 12.88 -10.34
CA ILE A 387 17.40 12.01 -11.54
C ILE A 387 17.14 12.87 -12.80
N ALA A 388 16.20 13.82 -12.73
CA ALA A 388 15.85 14.67 -13.84
C ALA A 388 17.05 15.56 -14.29
N ARG A 389 17.72 16.21 -13.35
CA ARG A 389 18.91 17.04 -13.64
C ARG A 389 20.05 16.19 -14.20
N ARG A 390 20.32 15.05 -13.61
CA ARG A 390 21.37 14.15 -14.06
C ARG A 390 21.12 13.60 -15.46
N ALA A 391 19.89 13.27 -15.79
CA ALA A 391 19.49 12.86 -17.14
C ALA A 391 19.75 13.97 -18.17
N ILE A 392 19.43 15.23 -17.83
CA ILE A 392 19.70 16.40 -18.70
C ILE A 392 21.19 16.58 -18.90
N GLU A 393 22.02 16.53 -17.83
CA GLU A 393 23.49 16.63 -17.91
C GLU A 393 24.11 15.57 -18.82
N LEU A 394 23.55 14.36 -18.82
CA LEU A 394 23.97 13.23 -19.64
C LEU A 394 23.37 13.24 -21.06
N GLY A 395 22.55 14.23 -21.42
CA GLY A 395 21.88 14.32 -22.71
C GLY A 395 20.81 13.25 -22.95
N ILE A 396 20.33 12.62 -21.90
CA ILE A 396 19.24 11.64 -21.96
C ILE A 396 17.92 12.44 -22.10
N LYS A 397 17.25 12.27 -23.24
CA LYS A 397 15.99 12.96 -23.57
C LYS A 397 14.78 12.19 -23.05
#